data_e32d5efab0a5ab4c59183739862c0712
#
_entry.id   e32d5efab0a5ab4c59183739862c0712
#
_cell.length_a   1.000
_cell.length_b   1.000
_cell.length_c   1.000
_cell.angle_alpha   90.00
_cell.angle_beta   90.00
_cell.angle_gamma   90.00
#
_symmetry.space_group_name_H-M   'P 1'
#
loop_
_entity.id
_entity.type
_entity.pdbx_description
1 polymer ?
#
loop_
_entity_poly.entity_id
_entity_poly.type
_entity_poly.pdbx_seq_one_letter_code
_entity_poly.pdbx_strand_id
1 'polypeptide(L)'
;EQKTFNVIPSARFVYNFSKQEEFNANYWGRNNQPNFYQLQPIADNSNLQNIVTGNPNLEPEFIHSVNASYKKTDWDKGQILTLEASYNQTQNRIVTTKVLIPNTVNQITSYTNTDGFYNVNGKYNFTRPFFERKFTFEYSGEGWLNNNITFINNEKNTANNTVWRQELEFRLDLEDIVNLEIETSYSQNKTKYSQEGLDDRLTNRFEYGINGRNYFFEDLTLGYDFSKTINTGFDNSFVNNPAILRLFMEYSFLKHNMGTLRLDGFDLFDQNSGITRDVFDNVIVDRRVNRLGRYFMLSFIFRVRNFGG
;
A
#
# COMPACT_ATOMS: atom_id res chain seq x y z
N GLU A 1 -36.96 0.74 22.21
CA GLU A 1 -35.74 1.48 22.58
C GLU A 1 -34.73 0.47 23.14
N GLN A 2 -33.66 0.20 22.40
CA GLN A 2 -32.60 -0.74 22.82
C GLN A 2 -31.57 0.05 23.61
N LYS A 3 -31.48 -0.21 24.92
CA LYS A 3 -30.46 0.40 25.78
C LYS A 3 -29.25 -0.51 25.84
N THR A 4 -28.12 -0.05 25.39
CA THR A 4 -26.84 -0.79 25.46
C THR A 4 -25.88 -0.09 26.41
N PHE A 5 -25.22 -0.85 27.27
CA PHE A 5 -24.13 -0.37 28.12
C PHE A 5 -22.81 -0.87 27.51
N ASN A 6 -21.92 0.07 27.17
CA ASN A 6 -20.66 -0.25 26.54
C ASN A 6 -19.49 0.19 27.43
N VAL A 7 -18.61 -0.75 27.75
CA VAL A 7 -17.32 -0.46 28.38
C VAL A 7 -16.26 -0.28 27.28
N ILE A 8 -15.60 0.87 27.25
CA ILE A 8 -14.56 1.19 26.28
C ILE A 8 -13.23 1.35 27.04
N PRO A 9 -12.47 0.26 27.24
CA PRO A 9 -11.22 0.30 27.94
C PRO A 9 -10.11 0.90 27.04
N SER A 10 -9.20 1.65 27.66
CA SER A 10 -8.00 2.13 27.01
C SER A 10 -6.82 2.09 27.99
N ALA A 11 -5.63 1.82 27.47
CA ALA A 11 -4.40 1.86 28.20
C ALA A 11 -3.28 2.42 27.32
N ARG A 12 -2.39 3.20 27.92
CA ARG A 12 -1.20 3.72 27.23
C ARG A 12 0.02 3.53 28.11
N PHE A 13 1.07 3.03 27.50
CA PHE A 13 2.38 2.88 28.12
C PHE A 13 3.42 3.58 27.25
N VAL A 14 4.22 4.46 27.84
CA VAL A 14 5.33 5.14 27.17
C VAL A 14 6.57 4.97 28.03
N TYR A 15 7.65 4.54 27.43
CA TYR A 15 8.93 4.41 28.09
C TYR A 15 10.05 5.03 27.25
N ASN A 16 10.69 6.05 27.82
CA ASN A 16 11.82 6.72 27.21
C ASN A 16 13.12 6.13 27.78
N PHE A 17 13.82 5.31 27.00
CA PHE A 17 15.14 4.80 27.37
C PHE A 17 16.17 5.94 27.41
N SER A 18 15.99 6.92 26.52
CA SER A 18 16.78 8.15 26.44
C SER A 18 15.99 9.24 25.73
N LYS A 19 16.58 10.42 25.53
CA LYS A 19 16.00 11.48 24.66
C LYS A 19 15.89 11.08 23.18
N GLN A 20 16.57 10.02 22.80
CA GLN A 20 16.70 9.55 21.41
C GLN A 20 16.08 8.16 21.19
N GLU A 21 15.53 7.56 22.26
CA GLU A 21 15.03 6.19 22.22
C GLU A 21 13.75 6.07 23.04
N GLU A 22 12.65 5.75 22.36
CA GLU A 22 11.31 5.67 22.92
C GLU A 22 10.61 4.38 22.51
N PHE A 23 9.91 3.79 23.47
CA PHE A 23 8.92 2.75 23.23
C PHE A 23 7.55 3.26 23.67
N ASN A 24 6.55 3.05 22.82
CA ASN A 24 5.16 3.41 23.08
C ASN A 24 4.28 2.20 22.76
N ALA A 25 3.39 1.85 23.68
CA ALA A 25 2.36 0.85 23.46
C ALA A 25 1.00 1.39 23.91
N ASN A 26 -0.02 1.17 23.11
CA ASN A 26 -1.37 1.58 23.44
C ASN A 26 -2.39 0.50 23.06
N TYR A 27 -3.38 0.39 23.92
CA TYR A 27 -4.55 -0.45 23.73
C TYR A 27 -5.79 0.41 23.80
N TRP A 28 -6.74 0.15 22.92
CA TRP A 28 -8.08 0.71 23.01
C TRP A 28 -9.13 -0.29 22.51
N GLY A 29 -10.28 -0.29 23.22
CA GLY A 29 -11.47 -1.00 22.83
C GLY A 29 -12.48 -0.05 22.21
N ARG A 30 -13.23 -0.52 21.23
CA ARG A 30 -14.32 0.23 20.60
C ARG A 30 -15.49 -0.68 20.29
N ASN A 31 -16.69 -0.21 20.64
CA ASN A 31 -17.94 -0.84 20.23
C ASN A 31 -18.41 -0.24 18.91
N ASN A 32 -18.91 -1.08 18.01
CA ASN A 32 -19.47 -0.69 16.72
C ASN A 32 -20.88 -1.29 16.60
N GLN A 33 -21.90 -0.45 16.51
CA GLN A 33 -23.28 -0.87 16.42
C GLN A 33 -23.62 -1.25 14.99
N PRO A 34 -24.48 -2.28 14.77
CA PRO A 34 -25.05 -2.54 13.45
C PRO A 34 -25.82 -1.30 12.97
N ASN A 35 -25.71 -1.00 11.70
CA ASN A 35 -26.46 0.12 11.13
C ASN A 35 -27.93 -0.27 10.84
N PHE A 36 -28.77 0.74 10.59
CA PHE A 36 -30.21 0.55 10.37
C PHE A 36 -30.50 -0.45 9.23
N TYR A 37 -29.79 -0.37 8.11
CA TYR A 37 -30.00 -1.26 6.96
C TYR A 37 -29.60 -2.70 7.26
N GLN A 38 -28.59 -2.91 8.10
CA GLN A 38 -28.20 -4.24 8.54
C GLN A 38 -29.22 -4.89 9.46
N LEU A 39 -29.99 -4.09 10.23
CA LEU A 39 -31.01 -4.57 11.17
C LEU A 39 -32.38 -4.73 10.53
N GLN A 40 -32.67 -4.01 9.44
CA GLN A 40 -34.00 -3.94 8.86
C GLN A 40 -34.35 -5.23 8.09
N PRO A 41 -35.34 -6.05 8.54
CA PRO A 41 -35.67 -7.32 7.89
C PRO A 41 -36.61 -7.11 6.67
N ILE A 42 -36.32 -6.08 5.88
CA ILE A 42 -37.03 -5.75 4.64
C ILE A 42 -36.09 -6.03 3.49
N ALA A 43 -36.53 -6.86 2.55
CA ALA A 43 -35.74 -7.19 1.38
C ALA A 43 -35.67 -5.99 0.43
N ASP A 44 -34.46 -5.56 0.13
CA ASP A 44 -34.17 -4.66 -0.99
C ASP A 44 -34.02 -5.52 -2.25
N ASN A 45 -34.98 -5.41 -3.14
CA ASN A 45 -35.07 -6.12 -4.41
C ASN A 45 -34.84 -5.17 -5.62
N SER A 46 -34.25 -4.01 -5.41
CA SER A 46 -33.89 -3.07 -6.48
C SER A 46 -32.92 -3.72 -7.50
N ASN A 47 -32.12 -4.67 -7.02
CA ASN A 47 -31.33 -5.57 -7.86
C ASN A 47 -31.78 -7.02 -7.66
N LEU A 48 -32.53 -7.56 -8.60
CA LEU A 48 -33.05 -8.92 -8.54
C LEU A 48 -31.95 -10.00 -8.58
N GLN A 49 -30.76 -9.69 -9.06
CA GLN A 49 -29.63 -10.61 -9.03
C GLN A 49 -28.95 -10.68 -7.65
N ASN A 50 -29.18 -9.67 -6.80
CA ASN A 50 -28.62 -9.60 -5.46
C ASN A 50 -29.65 -8.96 -4.51
N ILE A 51 -30.56 -9.75 -3.98
CA ILE A 51 -31.53 -9.29 -3.00
C ILE A 51 -30.86 -9.17 -1.65
N VAL A 52 -30.92 -8.00 -1.04
CA VAL A 52 -30.30 -7.75 0.28
C VAL A 52 -31.37 -7.68 1.36
N THR A 53 -31.20 -8.41 2.47
CA THR A 53 -32.06 -8.34 3.63
C THR A 53 -31.29 -8.19 4.91
N GLY A 54 -31.73 -7.33 5.81
CA GLY A 54 -31.12 -7.15 7.11
C GLY A 54 -31.47 -8.29 8.08
N ASN A 55 -30.75 -8.32 9.21
CA ASN A 55 -30.95 -9.26 10.30
C ASN A 55 -31.19 -8.50 11.62
N PRO A 56 -32.39 -8.51 12.19
CA PRO A 56 -32.70 -7.80 13.43
C PRO A 56 -32.01 -8.38 14.68
N ASN A 57 -31.43 -9.59 14.57
CA ASN A 57 -30.79 -10.28 15.68
C ASN A 57 -29.28 -9.99 15.74
N LEU A 58 -28.77 -9.02 14.97
CA LEU A 58 -27.35 -8.65 15.02
C LEU A 58 -26.99 -8.02 16.36
N GLU A 59 -25.88 -8.50 16.90
CA GLU A 59 -25.24 -7.94 18.08
C GLU A 59 -24.16 -6.92 17.68
N PRO A 60 -23.84 -5.96 18.59
CA PRO A 60 -22.73 -5.06 18.38
C PRO A 60 -21.40 -5.77 18.27
N GLU A 61 -20.53 -5.25 17.39
CA GLU A 61 -19.12 -5.67 17.31
C GLU A 61 -18.31 -5.03 18.44
N PHE A 62 -17.29 -5.72 18.94
CA PHE A 62 -16.28 -5.12 19.79
C PHE A 62 -14.91 -5.28 19.18
N ILE A 63 -14.22 -4.14 19.00
CA ILE A 63 -12.92 -4.07 18.36
C ILE A 63 -11.86 -3.82 19.43
N HIS A 64 -10.90 -4.76 19.54
CA HIS A 64 -9.69 -4.61 20.32
C HIS A 64 -8.57 -4.14 19.40
N SER A 65 -7.87 -3.07 19.78
CA SER A 65 -6.72 -2.58 19.04
C SER A 65 -5.52 -2.40 19.97
N VAL A 66 -4.43 -3.05 19.62
CA VAL A 66 -3.12 -2.90 20.26
C VAL A 66 -2.16 -2.32 19.23
N ASN A 67 -1.45 -1.26 19.58
CA ASN A 67 -0.40 -0.69 18.77
C ASN A 67 0.86 -0.56 19.61
N ALA A 68 2.00 -0.89 19.04
CA ALA A 68 3.31 -0.71 19.64
C ALA A 68 4.23 -0.01 18.64
N SER A 69 5.03 0.92 19.13
CA SER A 69 6.06 1.58 18.33
C SER A 69 7.35 1.71 19.13
N TYR A 70 8.45 1.51 18.43
CA TYR A 70 9.78 1.76 18.96
C TYR A 70 10.54 2.65 17.97
N LYS A 71 11.13 3.71 18.49
CA LYS A 71 11.93 4.64 17.71
C LYS A 71 13.26 4.86 18.40
N LYS A 72 14.34 4.74 17.62
CA LYS A 72 15.70 5.09 18.05
C LYS A 72 16.35 5.99 17.00
N THR A 73 16.91 7.09 17.47
CA THR A 73 17.62 8.06 16.64
C THR A 73 19.01 8.26 17.19
N ASP A 74 20.04 8.14 16.37
CA ASP A 74 21.42 8.48 16.69
C ASP A 74 21.76 9.76 15.93
N TRP A 75 21.73 10.90 16.63
CA TRP A 75 21.96 12.21 16.01
C TRP A 75 23.36 12.38 15.45
N ASP A 76 24.35 11.75 16.09
CA ASP A 76 25.76 11.87 15.67
C ASP A 76 26.00 11.15 14.34
N LYS A 77 25.37 9.99 14.17
CA LYS A 77 25.44 9.21 12.94
C LYS A 77 24.31 9.51 11.96
N GLY A 78 23.29 10.30 12.37
CA GLY A 78 22.10 10.53 11.57
C GLY A 78 21.25 9.26 11.35
N GLN A 79 21.44 8.22 12.17
CA GLN A 79 20.78 6.93 12.02
C GLN A 79 19.40 6.97 12.67
N ILE A 80 18.42 6.38 11.99
CA ILE A 80 17.05 6.26 12.49
C ILE A 80 16.60 4.80 12.34
N LEU A 81 16.07 4.24 13.42
CA LEU A 81 15.35 2.96 13.42
C LEU A 81 13.95 3.20 13.93
N THR A 82 12.95 2.79 13.16
CA THR A 82 11.54 2.79 13.56
C THR A 82 10.98 1.39 13.39
N LEU A 83 10.32 0.88 14.43
CA LEU A 83 9.59 -0.38 14.42
C LEU A 83 8.16 -0.08 14.86
N GLU A 84 7.18 -0.58 14.12
CA GLU A 84 5.77 -0.43 14.46
C GLU A 84 5.06 -1.77 14.29
N ALA A 85 4.17 -2.08 15.24
CA ALA A 85 3.32 -3.26 15.17
C ALA A 85 1.91 -2.90 15.60
N SER A 86 0.91 -3.47 14.94
CA SER A 86 -0.48 -3.36 15.34
C SER A 86 -1.18 -4.71 15.27
N TYR A 87 -2.09 -4.92 16.20
CA TYR A 87 -3.01 -6.05 16.24
C TYR A 87 -4.42 -5.55 16.46
N ASN A 88 -5.34 -5.95 15.58
CA ASN A 88 -6.75 -5.66 15.73
C ASN A 88 -7.53 -6.97 15.68
N GLN A 89 -8.44 -7.16 16.63
CA GLN A 89 -9.37 -8.27 16.68
C GLN A 89 -10.78 -7.73 16.81
N THR A 90 -11.71 -8.29 16.05
CA THR A 90 -13.13 -7.94 16.18
C THR A 90 -13.90 -9.14 16.67
N GLN A 91 -14.51 -8.99 17.85
CA GLN A 91 -15.49 -9.95 18.39
C GLN A 91 -16.87 -9.63 17.83
N ASN A 92 -17.68 -10.66 17.62
CA ASN A 92 -19.03 -10.55 17.05
C ASN A 92 -19.05 -9.75 15.73
N ARG A 93 -18.03 -9.92 14.88
CA ARG A 93 -17.96 -9.19 13.62
C ARG A 93 -19.18 -9.42 12.77
N ILE A 94 -19.77 -8.35 12.27
CA ILE A 94 -20.89 -8.40 11.32
C ILE A 94 -20.32 -8.66 9.93
N VAL A 95 -20.67 -9.81 9.37
CA VAL A 95 -20.24 -10.22 8.02
C VAL A 95 -21.44 -10.47 7.14
N THR A 96 -21.25 -10.40 5.84
CA THR A 96 -22.27 -10.77 4.88
C THR A 96 -22.32 -12.29 4.71
N THR A 97 -23.52 -12.82 4.63
CA THR A 97 -23.78 -14.19 4.18
C THR A 97 -24.45 -14.14 2.82
N LYS A 98 -24.02 -14.98 1.90
CA LYS A 98 -24.55 -15.07 0.54
C LYS A 98 -25.10 -16.47 0.31
N VAL A 99 -26.35 -16.55 -0.10
CA VAL A 99 -27.02 -17.81 -0.45
C VAL A 99 -27.38 -17.71 -1.93
N LEU A 100 -26.87 -18.62 -2.74
CA LEU A 100 -27.20 -18.71 -4.16
C LEU A 100 -28.59 -19.33 -4.32
N ILE A 101 -29.42 -18.75 -5.18
CA ILE A 101 -30.73 -19.32 -5.50
C ILE A 101 -30.50 -20.45 -6.55
N PRO A 102 -30.90 -21.70 -6.23
CA PRO A 102 -30.66 -22.84 -7.11
C PRO A 102 -31.13 -22.59 -8.54
N ASN A 103 -30.38 -23.05 -9.52
CA ASN A 103 -30.66 -22.93 -10.96
C ASN A 103 -30.76 -21.49 -11.49
N THR A 104 -30.25 -20.52 -10.77
CA THR A 104 -30.21 -19.11 -11.20
C THR A 104 -28.82 -18.51 -10.96
N VAL A 105 -28.59 -17.30 -11.49
CA VAL A 105 -27.40 -16.48 -11.17
C VAL A 105 -27.67 -15.52 -10.02
N ASN A 106 -28.84 -15.64 -9.37
CA ASN A 106 -29.31 -14.72 -8.34
C ASN A 106 -28.83 -15.20 -6.95
N GLN A 107 -28.62 -14.25 -6.05
CA GLN A 107 -28.23 -14.51 -4.67
C GLN A 107 -29.06 -13.68 -3.68
N ILE A 108 -29.15 -14.19 -2.46
CA ILE A 108 -29.70 -13.47 -1.31
C ILE A 108 -28.48 -13.14 -0.42
N THR A 109 -28.29 -11.86 -0.13
CA THR A 109 -27.29 -11.36 0.82
C THR A 109 -27.95 -10.96 2.11
N SER A 110 -27.45 -11.44 3.23
CA SER A 110 -27.88 -11.06 4.58
C SER A 110 -26.67 -10.82 5.47
N TYR A 111 -26.90 -10.61 6.76
CA TYR A 111 -25.83 -10.30 7.73
C TYR A 111 -25.90 -11.27 8.91
N THR A 112 -24.73 -11.62 9.46
CA THR A 112 -24.62 -12.43 10.68
C THR A 112 -23.40 -12.00 11.49
N ASN A 113 -23.41 -12.26 12.79
CA ASN A 113 -22.24 -12.10 13.63
C ASN A 113 -21.36 -13.35 13.58
N THR A 114 -20.04 -13.16 13.62
CA THR A 114 -19.07 -14.25 13.71
C THR A 114 -17.80 -13.78 14.39
N ASP A 115 -17.12 -14.72 15.04
CA ASP A 115 -15.81 -14.53 15.64
C ASP A 115 -14.69 -15.08 14.76
N GLY A 116 -13.46 -14.62 15.06
CA GLY A 116 -12.24 -15.09 14.44
C GLY A 116 -11.60 -14.10 13.49
N PHE A 117 -12.20 -12.93 13.27
CA PHE A 117 -11.60 -11.87 12.48
C PHE A 117 -10.48 -11.16 13.26
N TYR A 118 -9.29 -11.14 12.69
CA TYR A 118 -8.18 -10.36 13.20
C TYR A 118 -7.27 -9.90 12.07
N ASN A 119 -6.52 -8.84 12.33
CA ASN A 119 -5.38 -8.47 11.51
C ASN A 119 -4.17 -8.12 12.35
N VAL A 120 -3.00 -8.44 11.81
CA VAL A 120 -1.69 -8.07 12.35
C VAL A 120 -0.97 -7.27 11.28
N ASN A 121 -0.38 -6.16 11.65
CA ASN A 121 0.48 -5.37 10.78
C ASN A 121 1.79 -5.10 11.51
N GLY A 122 2.89 -5.22 10.79
CA GLY A 122 4.21 -4.84 11.26
C GLY A 122 4.94 -4.07 10.18
N LYS A 123 5.66 -3.02 10.56
CA LYS A 123 6.55 -2.29 9.66
C LYS A 123 7.80 -1.84 10.38
N TYR A 124 8.87 -1.73 9.62
CA TYR A 124 10.14 -1.20 10.10
C TYR A 124 10.78 -0.32 9.03
N ASN A 125 11.55 0.62 9.50
CA ASN A 125 12.41 1.44 8.67
C ASN A 125 13.74 1.64 9.39
N PHE A 126 14.81 1.43 8.67
CA PHE A 126 16.17 1.70 9.11
C PHE A 126 16.87 2.57 8.07
N THR A 127 17.24 3.78 8.47
CA THR A 127 17.95 4.73 7.60
C THR A 127 19.29 5.06 8.23
N ARG A 128 20.36 5.00 7.45
CA ARG A 128 21.69 5.37 7.89
C ARG A 128 22.47 6.09 6.79
N PRO A 129 22.83 7.36 7.02
CA PRO A 129 23.77 8.07 6.18
C PRO A 129 25.23 7.72 6.53
N PHE A 130 26.11 7.84 5.54
CA PHE A 130 27.54 7.62 5.64
C PHE A 130 28.28 8.77 4.94
N PHE A 131 29.58 8.92 5.21
CA PHE A 131 30.46 9.85 4.51
C PHE A 131 29.88 11.28 4.43
N GLU A 132 29.57 11.86 5.60
CA GLU A 132 28.97 13.21 5.68
C GLU A 132 27.64 13.34 4.93
N ARG A 133 26.85 12.26 4.93
CA ARG A 133 25.55 12.15 4.26
C ARG A 133 25.61 12.09 2.72
N LYS A 134 26.81 11.96 2.14
CA LYS A 134 26.94 11.76 0.70
C LYS A 134 26.36 10.43 0.23
N PHE A 135 26.29 9.47 1.11
CA PHE A 135 25.70 8.16 0.85
C PHE A 135 24.67 7.84 1.93
N THR A 136 23.47 7.44 1.54
CA THR A 136 22.43 7.00 2.48
C THR A 136 21.95 5.60 2.09
N PHE A 137 21.90 4.73 3.10
CA PHE A 137 21.29 3.41 3.01
C PHE A 137 19.97 3.43 3.74
N GLU A 138 18.91 2.92 3.11
CA GLU A 138 17.62 2.70 3.72
C GLU A 138 17.17 1.25 3.51
N TYR A 139 16.71 0.62 4.58
CA TYR A 139 16.08 -0.69 4.55
C TYR A 139 14.75 -0.63 5.25
N SER A 140 13.70 -0.87 4.53
CA SER A 140 12.35 -0.84 5.05
C SER A 140 11.60 -2.12 4.70
N GLY A 141 10.56 -2.38 5.48
CA GLY A 141 9.67 -3.48 5.19
C GLY A 141 8.38 -3.37 5.96
N GLU A 142 7.38 -4.03 5.41
CA GLU A 142 6.06 -4.15 6.01
C GLU A 142 5.50 -5.54 5.80
N GLY A 143 4.67 -5.97 6.72
CA GLY A 143 3.95 -7.22 6.60
C GLY A 143 2.61 -7.15 7.29
N TRP A 144 1.61 -7.80 6.72
CA TRP A 144 0.32 -7.94 7.37
C TRP A 144 -0.26 -9.33 7.16
N LEU A 145 -0.99 -9.75 8.15
CA LEU A 145 -1.75 -10.98 8.18
C LEU A 145 -3.20 -10.63 8.48
N ASN A 146 -4.09 -10.98 7.58
CA ASN A 146 -5.52 -10.79 7.73
C ASN A 146 -6.23 -12.14 7.78
N ASN A 147 -7.07 -12.34 8.77
CA ASN A 147 -7.98 -13.48 8.83
C ASN A 147 -9.40 -12.99 8.54
N ASN A 148 -9.80 -13.05 7.27
CA ASN A 148 -11.13 -12.65 6.84
C ASN A 148 -12.08 -13.83 6.86
N ILE A 149 -13.35 -13.57 7.25
CA ILE A 149 -14.37 -14.56 7.34
C ILE A 149 -15.58 -14.12 6.51
N THR A 150 -16.07 -15.03 5.67
CA THR A 150 -17.27 -14.85 4.87
C THR A 150 -18.12 -16.12 4.96
N PHE A 151 -19.41 -16.02 4.60
CA PHE A 151 -20.27 -17.19 4.48
C PHE A 151 -20.83 -17.26 3.06
N ILE A 152 -20.70 -18.42 2.44
CA ILE A 152 -21.26 -18.73 1.13
C ILE A 152 -22.09 -20.00 1.27
N ASN A 153 -23.38 -19.94 0.91
CA ASN A 153 -24.35 -21.02 1.11
C ASN A 153 -24.38 -21.56 2.55
N ASN A 154 -24.27 -20.65 3.53
CA ASN A 154 -24.20 -20.93 4.96
C ASN A 154 -22.92 -21.69 5.42
N GLU A 155 -21.98 -21.92 4.55
CA GLU A 155 -20.66 -22.47 4.91
C GLU A 155 -19.67 -21.35 5.20
N LYS A 156 -18.99 -21.48 6.33
CA LYS A 156 -17.98 -20.52 6.76
C LYS A 156 -16.71 -20.69 5.91
N ASN A 157 -16.32 -19.64 5.22
CA ASN A 157 -15.03 -19.56 4.55
C ASN A 157 -14.11 -18.60 5.30
N THR A 158 -12.91 -19.08 5.61
CA THR A 158 -11.86 -18.28 6.20
C THR A 158 -10.78 -18.05 5.14
N ALA A 159 -10.50 -16.78 4.84
CA ALA A 159 -9.43 -16.38 3.94
C ALA A 159 -8.27 -15.78 4.75
N ASN A 160 -7.18 -16.55 4.86
CA ASN A 160 -5.94 -16.10 5.49
C ASN A 160 -5.05 -15.46 4.45
N ASN A 161 -4.98 -14.14 4.45
CA ASN A 161 -4.13 -13.36 3.56
C ASN A 161 -2.89 -12.88 4.30
N THR A 162 -1.71 -13.26 3.80
CA THR A 162 -0.41 -12.83 4.29
C THR A 162 0.30 -12.07 3.19
N VAL A 163 0.69 -10.85 3.48
CA VAL A 163 1.51 -10.02 2.60
C VAL A 163 2.75 -9.59 3.35
N TRP A 164 3.88 -9.61 2.68
CA TRP A 164 5.10 -8.98 3.17
C TRP A 164 5.84 -8.31 2.02
N ARG A 165 6.43 -7.16 2.32
CA ARG A 165 7.22 -6.36 1.39
C ARG A 165 8.53 -5.97 2.05
N GLN A 166 9.60 -6.01 1.27
CA GLN A 166 10.94 -5.58 1.65
C GLN A 166 11.43 -4.58 0.61
N GLU A 167 12.12 -3.56 1.05
CA GLU A 167 12.64 -2.51 0.19
C GLU A 167 14.04 -2.10 0.63
N LEU A 168 14.96 -2.01 -0.32
CA LEU A 168 16.31 -1.52 -0.13
C LEU A 168 16.50 -0.31 -1.03
N GLU A 169 17.03 0.75 -0.46
CA GLU A 169 17.33 1.97 -1.17
C GLU A 169 18.74 2.46 -0.85
N PHE A 170 19.45 2.87 -1.88
CA PHE A 170 20.78 3.46 -1.81
C PHE A 170 20.74 4.80 -2.51
N ARG A 171 21.05 5.88 -1.79
CA ARG A 171 21.20 7.22 -2.35
C ARG A 171 22.65 7.65 -2.28
N LEU A 172 23.14 8.18 -3.39
CA LEU A 172 24.41 8.87 -3.49
C LEU A 172 24.13 10.31 -3.89
N ASP A 173 24.61 11.24 -3.09
CA ASP A 173 24.52 12.68 -3.35
C ASP A 173 25.92 13.30 -3.29
N LEU A 174 26.48 13.60 -4.44
CA LEU A 174 27.74 14.32 -4.62
C LEU A 174 27.47 15.71 -5.22
N GLU A 175 26.52 16.43 -4.60
CA GLU A 175 26.14 17.80 -4.94
C GLU A 175 26.18 18.09 -6.47
N ASP A 176 27.22 18.83 -6.93
CA ASP A 176 27.33 19.29 -8.31
C ASP A 176 27.86 18.23 -9.30
N ILE A 177 28.00 16.97 -8.91
CA ILE A 177 28.53 15.90 -9.77
C ILE A 177 27.45 14.89 -10.12
N VAL A 178 26.83 14.28 -9.12
CA VAL A 178 25.83 13.23 -9.32
C VAL A 178 24.89 13.08 -8.13
N ASN A 179 23.61 12.97 -8.42
CA ASN A 179 22.58 12.44 -7.52
C ASN A 179 22.10 11.13 -8.11
N LEU A 180 22.24 10.04 -7.37
CA LEU A 180 21.88 8.70 -7.80
C LEU A 180 21.08 8.01 -6.70
N GLU A 181 19.98 7.37 -7.09
CA GLU A 181 19.17 6.52 -6.23
C GLU A 181 18.99 5.16 -6.91
N ILE A 182 19.25 4.11 -6.18
CA ILE A 182 19.02 2.73 -6.59
C ILE A 182 18.05 2.15 -5.58
N GLU A 183 16.91 1.65 -6.07
CA GLU A 183 15.88 1.03 -5.27
C GLU A 183 15.61 -0.40 -5.74
N THR A 184 15.29 -1.27 -4.80
CA THR A 184 14.78 -2.61 -5.10
C THR A 184 13.77 -3.01 -4.06
N SER A 185 12.66 -3.58 -4.52
CA SER A 185 11.64 -4.10 -3.63
C SER A 185 11.19 -5.49 -4.04
N TYR A 186 10.85 -6.29 -3.04
CA TYR A 186 10.21 -7.57 -3.22
C TYR A 186 8.97 -7.65 -2.37
N SER A 187 7.85 -8.06 -2.95
CA SER A 187 6.62 -8.33 -2.21
C SER A 187 6.03 -9.68 -2.58
N GLN A 188 5.48 -10.35 -1.57
CA GLN A 188 4.75 -11.60 -1.72
C GLN A 188 3.36 -11.43 -1.12
N ASN A 189 2.34 -11.86 -1.83
CA ASN A 189 0.96 -11.94 -1.37
C ASN A 189 0.47 -13.38 -1.48
N LYS A 190 0.12 -13.97 -0.33
CA LYS A 190 -0.39 -15.34 -0.23
C LYS A 190 -1.74 -15.33 0.45
N THR A 191 -2.74 -15.92 -0.21
CA THR A 191 -4.07 -16.13 0.36
C THR A 191 -4.38 -17.62 0.39
N LYS A 192 -4.79 -18.10 1.58
CA LYS A 192 -5.26 -19.47 1.79
C LYS A 192 -6.73 -19.45 2.11
N TYR A 193 -7.51 -20.35 1.53
CA TYR A 193 -8.94 -20.49 1.76
C TYR A 193 -9.25 -21.77 2.51
N SER A 194 -10.24 -21.73 3.42
CA SER A 194 -10.70 -22.91 4.13
C SER A 194 -11.77 -23.69 3.38
N GLN A 195 -12.43 -23.06 2.40
CA GLN A 195 -13.51 -23.66 1.63
C GLN A 195 -12.94 -24.54 0.51
N GLU A 196 -13.47 -25.76 0.39
CA GLU A 196 -13.13 -26.67 -0.71
C GLU A 196 -13.52 -26.05 -2.07
N GLY A 197 -12.69 -26.27 -3.07
CA GLY A 197 -12.88 -25.73 -4.43
C GLY A 197 -12.36 -24.31 -4.65
N LEU A 198 -11.79 -23.67 -3.63
CA LEU A 198 -11.03 -22.43 -3.76
C LEU A 198 -9.52 -22.74 -3.69
N ASP A 199 -8.81 -22.46 -4.77
CA ASP A 199 -7.37 -22.65 -4.81
C ASP A 199 -6.62 -21.54 -4.05
N ASP A 200 -5.61 -21.94 -3.30
CA ASP A 200 -4.66 -20.99 -2.68
C ASP A 200 -4.01 -20.12 -3.74
N ARG A 201 -3.82 -18.85 -3.43
CA ARG A 201 -3.18 -17.88 -4.33
C ARG A 201 -1.84 -17.45 -3.77
N LEU A 202 -0.85 -17.41 -4.64
CA LEU A 202 0.49 -16.89 -4.34
C LEU A 202 0.94 -16.01 -5.50
N THR A 203 1.13 -14.74 -5.21
CA THR A 203 1.69 -13.79 -6.18
C THR A 203 2.94 -13.13 -5.60
N ASN A 204 3.93 -12.94 -6.47
CA ASN A 204 5.14 -12.22 -6.10
C ASN A 204 5.36 -11.07 -7.07
N ARG A 205 5.91 -9.98 -6.56
CA ARG A 205 6.34 -8.84 -7.35
C ARG A 205 7.75 -8.46 -6.93
N PHE A 206 8.65 -8.43 -7.88
CA PHE A 206 9.99 -7.89 -7.73
C PHE A 206 10.13 -6.63 -8.58
N GLU A 207 10.59 -5.55 -7.98
CA GLU A 207 10.81 -4.28 -8.66
C GLU A 207 12.22 -3.81 -8.37
N TYR A 208 12.87 -3.24 -9.38
CA TYR A 208 14.13 -2.53 -9.19
C TYR A 208 14.17 -1.33 -10.11
N GLY A 209 14.84 -0.30 -9.63
CA GLY A 209 14.93 0.97 -10.30
C GLY A 209 16.26 1.65 -10.05
N ILE A 210 16.58 2.56 -10.95
CA ILE A 210 17.68 3.49 -10.83
C ILE A 210 17.21 4.83 -11.37
N ASN A 211 17.30 5.85 -10.56
CA ASN A 211 17.06 7.21 -11.00
C ASN A 211 18.26 8.08 -10.64
N GLY A 212 18.50 9.11 -11.42
CA GLY A 212 19.59 9.99 -11.12
C GLY A 212 19.75 11.18 -12.05
N ARG A 213 20.67 12.03 -11.65
CA ARG A 213 21.11 13.20 -12.41
C ARG A 213 22.61 13.30 -12.35
N ASN A 214 23.21 13.49 -13.49
CA ASN A 214 24.63 13.81 -13.62
C ASN A 214 24.76 15.25 -14.11
N TYR A 215 25.59 16.01 -13.42
CA TYR A 215 25.84 17.41 -13.73
C TYR A 215 27.18 17.51 -14.46
N PHE A 216 27.14 18.05 -15.67
CA PHE A 216 28.31 18.24 -16.52
C PHE A 216 28.52 19.73 -16.73
N PHE A 217 29.68 20.21 -16.38
CA PHE A 217 29.93 21.65 -16.36
C PHE A 217 28.86 22.34 -15.47
N GLU A 218 28.72 23.61 -15.53
CA GLU A 218 27.73 24.32 -14.72
C GLU A 218 26.33 24.34 -15.35
N ASP A 219 26.18 23.92 -16.59
CA ASP A 219 25.01 24.21 -17.43
C ASP A 219 24.29 22.98 -17.95
N LEU A 220 24.94 21.82 -18.00
CA LEU A 220 24.38 20.61 -18.61
C LEU A 220 24.03 19.57 -17.56
N THR A 221 22.78 19.13 -17.54
CA THR A 221 22.31 18.03 -16.69
C THR A 221 21.74 16.90 -17.55
N LEU A 222 22.19 15.68 -17.30
CA LEU A 222 21.61 14.46 -17.83
C LEU A 222 20.87 13.74 -16.70
N GLY A 223 19.58 13.50 -16.89
CA GLY A 223 18.78 12.74 -15.93
C GLY A 223 18.23 11.46 -16.54
N TYR A 224 18.06 10.46 -15.71
CA TYR A 224 17.53 9.15 -16.07
C TYR A 224 16.66 8.60 -14.96
N ASP A 225 15.67 7.82 -15.37
CA ASP A 225 14.77 7.10 -14.49
C ASP A 225 14.42 5.79 -15.21
N PHE A 226 14.91 4.70 -14.65
CA PHE A 226 14.65 3.36 -15.14
C PHE A 226 13.99 2.53 -14.06
N SER A 227 12.93 1.82 -14.40
CA SER A 227 12.29 0.86 -13.52
C SER A 227 11.95 -0.43 -14.26
N LYS A 228 12.03 -1.55 -13.55
CA LYS A 228 11.65 -2.86 -14.02
C LYS A 228 10.79 -3.54 -12.98
N THR A 229 9.60 -4.00 -13.41
CA THR A 229 8.71 -4.83 -12.60
C THR A 229 8.72 -6.26 -13.13
N ILE A 230 8.73 -7.24 -12.23
CA ILE A 230 8.61 -8.67 -12.52
C ILE A 230 7.51 -9.24 -11.62
N ASN A 231 6.41 -9.67 -12.22
CA ASN A 231 5.28 -10.27 -11.53
C ASN A 231 5.26 -11.78 -11.82
N THR A 232 5.01 -12.60 -10.80
CA THR A 232 4.84 -14.05 -10.91
C THR A 232 3.63 -14.52 -10.10
N GLY A 233 3.04 -15.67 -10.48
CA GLY A 233 1.85 -16.22 -9.83
C GLY A 233 0.54 -15.57 -10.27
N PHE A 234 0.57 -14.71 -11.29
CA PHE A 234 -0.62 -14.21 -11.98
C PHE A 234 -0.96 -15.09 -13.16
N ASP A 235 -2.23 -15.10 -13.56
CA ASP A 235 -2.66 -15.80 -14.77
C ASP A 235 -1.91 -15.23 -15.99
N ASN A 236 -1.34 -16.13 -16.81
CA ASN A 236 -0.44 -15.81 -17.92
C ASN A 236 -1.05 -14.84 -18.95
N SER A 237 -2.36 -14.75 -19.04
CA SER A 237 -3.06 -13.85 -19.97
C SER A 237 -2.86 -12.36 -19.68
N PHE A 238 -2.33 -12.00 -18.50
CA PHE A 238 -2.25 -10.61 -18.02
C PHE A 238 -0.94 -10.25 -17.31
N VAL A 239 0.11 -11.08 -17.45
CA VAL A 239 1.40 -10.75 -16.83
C VAL A 239 2.02 -9.57 -17.56
N ASN A 240 2.03 -8.41 -16.92
CA ASN A 240 2.73 -7.24 -17.41
C ASN A 240 4.01 -7.04 -16.58
N ASN A 241 5.16 -7.20 -17.24
CA ASN A 241 6.49 -7.03 -16.65
C ASN A 241 7.22 -5.86 -17.33
N PRO A 242 6.75 -4.62 -17.24
CA PRO A 242 7.30 -3.50 -17.98
C PRO A 242 8.72 -3.17 -17.52
N ALA A 243 9.55 -2.79 -18.47
CA ALA A 243 10.74 -2.00 -18.25
C ALA A 243 10.47 -0.58 -18.79
N ILE A 244 10.55 0.40 -17.93
CA ILE A 244 10.24 1.78 -18.29
C ILE A 244 11.52 2.60 -18.17
N LEU A 245 11.88 3.30 -19.21
CA LEU A 245 13.04 4.20 -19.23
C LEU A 245 12.61 5.59 -19.65
N ARG A 246 12.93 6.55 -18.80
CA ARG A 246 12.86 7.96 -19.10
C ARG A 246 14.28 8.53 -19.09
N LEU A 247 14.62 9.31 -20.09
CA LEU A 247 15.84 10.10 -20.15
C LEU A 247 15.49 11.57 -20.36
N PHE A 248 16.25 12.45 -19.76
CA PHE A 248 16.15 13.86 -20.07
C PHE A 248 17.53 14.53 -20.08
N MET A 249 17.62 15.57 -20.88
CA MET A 249 18.77 16.43 -20.94
C MET A 249 18.34 17.88 -20.77
N GLU A 250 18.96 18.58 -19.85
CA GLU A 250 18.71 19.99 -19.58
C GLU A 250 19.98 20.79 -19.88
N TYR A 251 19.81 21.87 -20.63
CA TYR A 251 20.87 22.84 -20.83
C TYR A 251 20.42 24.21 -20.35
N SER A 252 21.09 24.72 -19.33
CA SER A 252 20.84 26.03 -18.73
C SER A 252 21.69 27.09 -19.41
N PHE A 253 21.09 28.21 -19.76
CA PHE A 253 21.75 29.31 -20.45
C PHE A 253 21.14 30.66 -20.03
N LEU A 254 21.67 31.75 -20.52
CA LEU A 254 21.41 33.13 -20.09
C LEU A 254 22.05 33.42 -18.70
N LYS A 255 22.14 34.71 -18.39
CA LYS A 255 22.69 35.14 -17.10
C LYS A 255 21.91 34.52 -15.95
N HIS A 256 22.61 33.99 -14.96
CA HIS A 256 22.02 33.36 -13.76
C HIS A 256 21.09 32.18 -14.09
N ASN A 257 21.34 31.45 -15.16
CA ASN A 257 20.56 30.28 -15.57
C ASN A 257 19.05 30.57 -15.70
N MET A 258 18.71 31.75 -16.22
CA MET A 258 17.32 32.16 -16.41
C MET A 258 16.61 31.38 -17.52
N GLY A 259 17.33 30.88 -18.51
CA GLY A 259 16.79 30.05 -19.59
C GLY A 259 17.22 28.60 -19.41
N THR A 260 16.32 27.66 -19.54
CA THR A 260 16.63 26.22 -19.58
C THR A 260 15.91 25.58 -20.77
N LEU A 261 16.66 24.91 -21.61
CA LEU A 261 16.13 24.04 -22.66
C LEU A 261 16.20 22.60 -22.15
N ARG A 262 15.06 21.90 -22.21
CA ARG A 262 14.94 20.53 -21.74
C ARG A 262 14.34 19.64 -22.81
N LEU A 263 15.03 18.54 -23.10
CA LEU A 263 14.54 17.47 -23.96
C LEU A 263 14.25 16.25 -23.06
N ASP A 264 13.01 15.78 -23.07
CA ASP A 264 12.57 14.57 -22.39
C ASP A 264 12.22 13.48 -23.40
N GLY A 265 12.63 12.24 -23.12
CA GLY A 265 12.15 11.03 -23.77
C GLY A 265 11.46 10.15 -22.72
N PHE A 266 10.18 9.91 -22.89
CA PHE A 266 9.37 9.13 -21.97
C PHE A 266 9.13 7.73 -22.52
N ASP A 267 9.22 6.72 -21.62
CA ASP A 267 8.95 5.31 -21.93
C ASP A 267 9.65 4.83 -23.21
N LEU A 268 10.97 5.00 -23.24
CA LEU A 268 11.77 4.75 -24.44
C LEU A 268 11.68 3.30 -24.94
N PHE A 269 11.30 2.35 -24.08
CA PHE A 269 11.06 0.96 -24.43
C PHE A 269 9.62 0.69 -24.90
N ASP A 270 8.71 1.68 -24.76
CA ASP A 270 7.29 1.57 -25.12
C ASP A 270 6.57 0.38 -24.47
N GLN A 271 6.86 0.17 -23.17
CA GLN A 271 6.32 -0.96 -22.42
C GLN A 271 5.30 -0.56 -21.34
N ASN A 272 4.99 0.73 -21.19
CA ASN A 272 4.00 1.22 -20.23
C ASN A 272 2.57 1.01 -20.75
N SER A 273 2.03 -0.17 -20.52
CA SER A 273 0.67 -0.52 -20.96
C SER A 273 -0.45 0.21 -20.23
N GLY A 274 -0.15 0.88 -19.11
CA GLY A 274 -1.15 1.51 -18.24
C GLY A 274 -2.09 0.53 -17.55
N ILE A 275 -1.75 -0.77 -17.53
CA ILE A 275 -2.54 -1.81 -16.88
C ILE A 275 -1.85 -2.22 -15.59
N THR A 276 -2.59 -2.15 -14.49
CA THR A 276 -2.16 -2.68 -13.18
C THR A 276 -3.17 -3.72 -12.72
N ARG A 277 -2.69 -4.76 -12.07
CA ARG A 277 -3.51 -5.80 -11.45
C ARG A 277 -3.21 -5.86 -9.97
N ASP A 278 -4.26 -5.70 -9.16
CA ASP A 278 -4.22 -5.85 -7.72
C ASP A 278 -5.04 -7.07 -7.32
N VAL A 279 -4.56 -7.79 -6.31
CA VAL A 279 -5.24 -8.97 -5.76
C VAL A 279 -5.50 -8.72 -4.28
N PHE A 280 -6.77 -8.73 -3.91
CA PHE A 280 -7.22 -8.56 -2.52
C PHE A 280 -8.14 -9.73 -2.16
N ASP A 281 -7.79 -10.49 -1.15
CA ASP A 281 -8.55 -11.68 -0.73
C ASP A 281 -8.92 -12.57 -1.94
N ASN A 282 -10.22 -12.61 -2.29
CA ASN A 282 -10.74 -13.35 -3.43
C ASN A 282 -11.07 -12.48 -4.67
N VAL A 283 -10.70 -11.21 -4.64
CA VAL A 283 -10.99 -10.25 -5.72
C VAL A 283 -9.72 -9.92 -6.49
N ILE A 284 -9.81 -9.97 -7.82
CA ILE A 284 -8.78 -9.46 -8.74
C ILE A 284 -9.32 -8.18 -9.34
N VAL A 285 -8.57 -7.10 -9.22
CA VAL A 285 -8.92 -5.80 -9.78
C VAL A 285 -7.93 -5.43 -10.87
N ASP A 286 -8.40 -5.40 -12.10
CA ASP A 286 -7.63 -4.87 -13.23
C ASP A 286 -7.98 -3.39 -13.42
N ARG A 287 -6.99 -2.54 -13.23
CA ARG A 287 -7.11 -1.12 -13.50
C ARG A 287 -6.41 -0.78 -14.79
N ARG A 288 -7.14 -0.23 -15.73
CA ARG A 288 -6.60 0.30 -16.97
C ARG A 288 -6.69 1.81 -16.99
N VAL A 289 -5.54 2.45 -17.15
CA VAL A 289 -5.43 3.90 -17.30
C VAL A 289 -4.91 4.20 -18.70
N ASN A 290 -5.61 5.05 -19.43
CA ASN A 290 -5.10 5.51 -20.71
C ASN A 290 -3.87 6.37 -20.45
N ARG A 291 -2.72 5.94 -20.92
CA ARG A 291 -1.44 6.65 -20.83
C ARG A 291 -0.91 6.91 -22.22
N LEU A 292 -0.13 7.96 -22.35
CA LEU A 292 0.70 8.15 -23.54
C LEU A 292 1.76 7.05 -23.53
N GLY A 293 1.96 6.39 -24.66
CA GLY A 293 3.10 5.51 -24.88
C GLY A 293 4.39 6.32 -24.96
N ARG A 294 5.37 5.81 -25.71
CA ARG A 294 6.64 6.52 -25.92
C ARG A 294 6.40 7.87 -26.61
N TYR A 295 6.94 8.94 -26.02
CA TYR A 295 6.92 10.27 -26.63
C TYR A 295 8.17 11.08 -26.23
N PHE A 296 8.43 12.11 -27.01
CA PHE A 296 9.48 13.08 -26.75
C PHE A 296 8.85 14.46 -26.55
N MET A 297 9.43 15.22 -25.63
CA MET A 297 8.95 16.58 -25.34
C MET A 297 10.14 17.53 -25.28
N LEU A 298 10.05 18.63 -26.00
CA LEU A 298 10.99 19.73 -25.89
C LEU A 298 10.33 20.87 -25.11
N SER A 299 10.98 21.32 -24.06
CA SER A 299 10.49 22.39 -23.19
C SER A 299 11.50 23.51 -23.10
N PHE A 300 11.00 24.74 -23.15
CA PHE A 300 11.77 25.94 -22.83
C PHE A 300 11.23 26.53 -21.53
N ILE A 301 12.09 26.67 -20.53
CA ILE A 301 11.72 27.19 -19.21
C ILE A 301 12.46 28.53 -19.03
N PHE A 302 11.72 29.59 -18.81
CA PHE A 302 12.28 30.90 -18.50
C PHE A 302 11.92 31.30 -17.07
N ARG A 303 12.93 31.51 -16.23
CA ARG A 303 12.78 31.89 -14.83
C ARG A 303 13.07 33.37 -14.66
N VAL A 304 12.06 34.16 -14.36
CA VAL A 304 12.23 35.56 -13.99
C VAL A 304 12.53 35.65 -12.50
N ARG A 305 13.77 36.06 -12.17
CA ARG A 305 14.18 36.36 -10.80
C ARG A 305 14.18 37.88 -10.65
N ASN A 306 13.48 38.37 -9.64
CA ASN A 306 13.25 39.79 -9.29
C ASN A 306 12.11 40.47 -10.06
N PHE A 307 10.91 40.38 -9.54
CA PHE A 307 9.93 41.46 -9.55
C PHE A 307 10.18 42.25 -8.25
N GLY A 308 11.06 43.22 -8.30
CA GLY A 308 11.24 44.05 -7.16
C GLY A 308 11.89 45.33 -7.55
N GLY A 309 11.21 46.36 -7.40
CA GLY A 309 11.79 47.66 -7.19
C GLY A 309 12.04 47.86 -5.71
#